data_f32e289dd304e315239e3d78af35e950
#
_entry.id   f32e289dd304e315239e3d78af35e950
#
_cell.length_a   1.000
_cell.length_b   1.000
_cell.length_c   1.000
_cell.angle_alpha   90.00
_cell.angle_beta   90.00
_cell.angle_gamma   90.00
#
_symmetry.space_group_name_H-M   'P 1'
#
loop_
_entity.id
_entity.type
_entity.pdbx_description
1 polymer ?
#
loop_
_entity_poly.entity_id
_entity_poly.type
_entity_poly.pdbx_seq_one_letter_code
_entity_poly.pdbx_strand_id
1 'polypeptide(L)'
;SSDYTSGRINTAGKFSTTYGRFDIRAKLPKGRGSWPAIWMLGENIGTVGWPLCGEIDIMEHVGYDDNGIHASIHTKTFNHGLNTQKTGYTTLSTATDSFHVYSLEWTPNYLRFFIDQNPYFFVYNDSNGDVEKWPFDNPHYIILNLAVGGDWGGAQGIDPTKFPMKMLVDYVKVYKKTELQTDVNVTFSVDMKNVNTNGTGIYISGGNIS
;
A
#
# COMPACT_ATOMS: atom_id res chain seq x y z
N SER A 1 14.30 32.29 0.50
CA SER A 1 15.07 31.05 0.67
C SER A 1 14.38 30.18 1.69
N SER A 2 14.31 28.87 1.44
CA SER A 2 13.77 27.94 2.43
C SER A 2 14.86 27.60 3.43
N ASP A 3 14.52 27.57 4.73
CA ASP A 3 15.47 27.21 5.80
C ASP A 3 15.83 25.72 5.79
N TYR A 4 14.98 24.91 5.14
CA TYR A 4 15.13 23.45 5.04
C TYR A 4 15.01 22.99 3.60
N THR A 5 15.72 21.91 3.28
CA THR A 5 15.56 21.14 2.04
C THR A 5 15.11 19.72 2.36
N SER A 6 14.41 19.09 1.45
CA SER A 6 13.94 17.70 1.63
C SER A 6 14.04 16.89 0.35
N GLY A 7 13.88 15.56 0.48
CA GLY A 7 13.98 14.62 -0.62
C GLY A 7 12.64 14.03 -1.02
N ARG A 8 12.41 13.93 -2.35
CA ARG A 8 11.29 13.21 -2.94
C ARG A 8 11.80 12.42 -4.14
N ILE A 9 11.50 11.12 -4.19
CA ILE A 9 11.75 10.25 -5.33
C ILE A 9 10.44 9.61 -5.78
N ASN A 10 10.32 9.30 -7.07
CA ASN A 10 9.12 8.68 -7.62
C ASN A 10 9.42 7.83 -8.84
N THR A 11 8.43 7.04 -9.25
CA THR A 11 8.49 6.17 -10.42
C THR A 11 7.72 6.69 -11.63
N ALA A 12 7.26 7.95 -11.61
CA ALA A 12 6.49 8.55 -12.69
C ALA A 12 7.25 8.45 -14.04
N GLY A 13 6.55 8.03 -15.09
CA GLY A 13 7.14 7.83 -16.43
C GLY A 13 8.12 6.65 -16.54
N LYS A 14 8.31 5.87 -15.48
CA LYS A 14 9.20 4.69 -15.46
C LYS A 14 8.47 3.40 -15.05
N PHE A 15 7.65 3.48 -14.02
CA PHE A 15 6.86 2.37 -13.52
C PHE A 15 5.56 2.87 -12.91
N SER A 16 4.46 2.34 -13.39
CA SER A 16 3.13 2.46 -12.81
C SER A 16 2.41 1.13 -12.95
N THR A 17 1.43 0.88 -12.13
CA THR A 17 0.61 -0.33 -12.22
C THR A 17 -0.76 -0.08 -11.63
N THR A 18 -1.72 -0.89 -12.08
CA THR A 18 -3.05 -1.00 -11.48
C THR A 18 -3.11 -2.32 -10.75
N TYR A 19 -3.56 -2.28 -9.49
CA TYR A 19 -3.66 -3.43 -8.59
C TYR A 19 -2.33 -4.11 -8.24
N GLY A 20 -2.39 -4.94 -7.23
CA GLY A 20 -1.27 -5.72 -6.74
C GLY A 20 -1.06 -5.59 -5.24
N ARG A 21 0.01 -6.20 -4.77
CA ARG A 21 0.49 -6.01 -3.40
C ARG A 21 1.81 -5.23 -3.44
N PHE A 22 1.90 -4.24 -2.58
CA PHE A 22 3.05 -3.37 -2.42
C PHE A 22 3.60 -3.55 -1.01
N ASP A 23 4.85 -3.93 -0.88
CA ASP A 23 5.54 -4.07 0.39
C ASP A 23 6.75 -3.13 0.41
N ILE A 24 6.73 -2.13 1.27
CA ILE A 24 7.80 -1.15 1.42
C ILE A 24 8.38 -1.26 2.82
N ARG A 25 9.65 -1.68 2.92
CA ARG A 25 10.34 -1.78 4.20
C ARG A 25 11.12 -0.52 4.47
N ALA A 26 10.70 0.21 5.49
CA ALA A 26 11.26 1.50 5.84
C ALA A 26 11.40 1.69 7.35
N LYS A 27 12.35 2.57 7.74
CA LYS A 27 12.47 3.11 9.09
C LYS A 27 12.28 4.63 9.01
N LEU A 28 11.37 5.14 9.84
CA LEU A 28 10.94 6.51 9.80
C LEU A 28 11.90 7.43 10.57
N PRO A 29 11.98 8.72 10.24
CA PRO A 29 12.73 9.70 11.03
C PRO A 29 12.04 10.01 12.35
N LYS A 30 12.79 10.40 13.35
CA LYS A 30 12.28 10.86 14.65
C LYS A 30 12.48 12.36 14.79
N GLY A 31 11.42 13.07 15.17
CA GLY A 31 11.51 14.48 15.56
C GLY A 31 10.48 15.38 14.89
N ARG A 32 10.02 16.39 15.65
CA ARG A 32 9.03 17.36 15.18
C ARG A 32 9.48 18.09 13.93
N GLY A 33 8.54 18.26 13.02
CA GLY A 33 8.74 18.88 11.73
C GLY A 33 9.00 17.91 10.61
N SER A 34 9.25 16.61 10.89
CA SER A 34 9.30 15.59 9.83
C SER A 34 7.90 15.13 9.41
N TRP A 35 7.77 14.85 8.11
CA TRP A 35 6.57 14.27 7.51
C TRP A 35 7.00 13.30 6.39
N PRO A 36 7.43 12.09 6.76
CA PRO A 36 7.70 11.02 5.80
C PRO A 36 6.39 10.45 5.25
N ALA A 37 6.40 10.10 3.96
CA ALA A 37 5.28 9.45 3.31
C ALA A 37 5.73 8.41 2.28
N ILE A 38 4.94 7.35 2.19
CA ILE A 38 4.96 6.30 1.17
C ILE A 38 3.58 6.32 0.54
N TRP A 39 3.47 6.74 -0.71
CA TRP A 39 2.19 7.01 -1.32
C TRP A 39 2.19 6.82 -2.84
N MET A 40 1.04 6.96 -3.46
CA MET A 40 0.86 6.75 -4.88
C MET A 40 -0.10 7.79 -5.47
N LEU A 41 0.15 8.19 -6.72
CA LEU A 41 -0.74 9.06 -7.49
C LEU A 41 -1.10 8.43 -8.83
N GLY A 42 -2.32 8.70 -9.29
CA GLY A 42 -2.77 8.30 -10.62
C GLY A 42 -1.89 8.89 -11.72
N GLU A 43 -1.49 8.05 -12.68
CA GLU A 43 -0.62 8.44 -13.81
C GLU A 43 -1.29 9.50 -14.70
N ASN A 44 -2.63 9.55 -14.70
CA ASN A 44 -3.44 10.52 -15.42
C ASN A 44 -3.52 11.90 -14.76
N ILE A 45 -2.75 12.18 -13.71
CA ILE A 45 -2.77 13.45 -12.97
C ILE A 45 -2.59 14.67 -13.87
N GLY A 46 -1.75 14.57 -14.89
CA GLY A 46 -1.52 15.64 -15.86
C GLY A 46 -2.75 16.00 -16.71
N THR A 47 -3.72 15.10 -16.81
CA THR A 47 -4.94 15.28 -17.62
C THR A 47 -6.14 15.65 -16.76
N VAL A 48 -6.35 14.94 -15.65
CA VAL A 48 -7.56 15.11 -14.84
C VAL A 48 -7.33 15.95 -13.58
N GLY A 49 -6.07 16.12 -13.17
CA GLY A 49 -5.70 16.86 -11.97
C GLY A 49 -5.98 16.09 -10.67
N TRP A 50 -5.43 16.64 -9.58
CA TRP A 50 -5.76 16.18 -8.22
C TRP A 50 -7.04 16.86 -7.73
N PRO A 51 -7.92 16.18 -6.97
CA PRO A 51 -7.80 14.81 -6.48
C PRO A 51 -8.51 13.76 -7.37
N LEU A 52 -8.93 14.11 -8.58
CA LEU A 52 -9.65 13.22 -9.49
C LEU A 52 -8.76 12.07 -10.01
N CYS A 53 -7.43 12.28 -10.08
CA CYS A 53 -6.49 11.20 -10.44
C CYS A 53 -6.43 10.06 -9.41
N GLY A 54 -6.87 10.32 -8.18
CA GLY A 54 -6.72 9.40 -7.05
C GLY A 54 -5.35 9.51 -6.38
N GLU A 55 -5.35 9.40 -5.05
CA GLU A 55 -4.15 9.32 -4.21
C GLU A 55 -4.34 8.20 -3.18
N ILE A 56 -3.32 7.39 -2.99
CA ILE A 56 -3.30 6.30 -2.00
C ILE A 56 -2.07 6.49 -1.12
N ASP A 57 -2.30 6.88 0.13
CA ASP A 57 -1.24 7.04 1.12
C ASP A 57 -1.06 5.74 1.89
N ILE A 58 -0.04 4.96 1.50
CA ILE A 58 0.24 3.66 2.13
C ILE A 58 0.72 3.84 3.56
N MET A 59 1.50 4.87 3.80
CA MET A 59 1.99 5.27 5.11
C MET A 59 2.28 6.77 5.13
N GLU A 60 1.75 7.44 6.13
CA GLU A 60 2.14 8.77 6.54
C GLU A 60 2.44 8.82 8.04
N HIS A 61 3.40 9.64 8.42
CA HIS A 61 3.78 9.88 9.79
C HIS A 61 4.15 11.35 9.99
N VAL A 62 3.86 11.90 11.15
CA VAL A 62 4.30 13.26 11.53
C VAL A 62 5.11 13.21 12.80
N GLY A 63 6.27 13.84 12.77
CA GLY A 63 7.28 13.70 13.83
C GLY A 63 6.92 14.29 15.20
N TYR A 64 5.74 14.89 15.37
CA TYR A 64 5.20 15.26 16.68
C TYR A 64 4.28 14.17 17.29
N ASP A 65 3.89 13.16 16.51
CA ASP A 65 3.18 11.96 16.98
C ASP A 65 4.10 10.74 16.75
N ASP A 66 5.05 10.57 17.66
CA ASP A 66 6.17 9.60 17.55
C ASP A 66 5.73 8.17 17.20
N ASN A 67 4.51 7.79 17.53
CA ASN A 67 3.98 6.43 17.34
C ASN A 67 2.86 6.35 16.30
N GLY A 68 2.33 7.47 15.84
CA GLY A 68 1.19 7.53 14.95
C GLY A 68 1.54 7.15 13.52
N ILE A 69 0.79 6.20 12.95
CA ILE A 69 0.87 5.81 11.54
C ILE A 69 -0.51 5.97 10.93
N HIS A 70 -0.56 6.66 9.81
CA HIS A 70 -1.76 6.91 9.04
C HIS A 70 -1.69 6.24 7.69
N ALA A 71 -2.84 5.83 7.15
CA ALA A 71 -3.05 5.55 5.75
C ALA A 71 -4.30 6.28 5.30
N SER A 72 -4.31 6.79 4.09
CA SER A 72 -5.43 7.58 3.57
C SER A 72 -5.70 7.27 2.12
N ILE A 73 -6.90 7.63 1.66
CA ILE A 73 -7.18 7.80 0.26
C ILE A 73 -7.77 9.20 0.01
N HIS A 74 -7.39 9.78 -1.12
CA HIS A 74 -7.98 11.01 -1.62
C HIS A 74 -8.55 10.82 -3.02
N THR A 75 -9.81 11.23 -3.17
CA THR A 75 -10.56 11.19 -4.42
C THR A 75 -11.32 12.52 -4.59
N LYS A 76 -11.98 12.71 -5.71
CA LYS A 76 -12.78 13.93 -5.91
C LYS A 76 -13.83 14.12 -4.82
N THR A 77 -14.49 13.03 -4.41
CA THR A 77 -15.52 13.03 -3.35
C THR A 77 -14.91 13.03 -1.94
N PHE A 78 -13.78 12.35 -1.76
CA PHE A 78 -13.16 12.14 -0.44
C PHE A 78 -11.75 12.72 -0.43
N ASN A 79 -11.55 13.91 0.15
CA ASN A 79 -10.23 14.53 0.24
C ASN A 79 -10.11 15.50 1.42
N HIS A 80 -8.88 15.85 1.78
CA HIS A 80 -8.61 16.74 2.92
C HIS A 80 -9.16 18.16 2.71
N GLY A 81 -9.22 18.66 1.48
CA GLY A 81 -9.80 19.98 1.19
C GLY A 81 -11.31 20.07 1.52
N LEU A 82 -11.99 18.92 1.55
CA LEU A 82 -13.40 18.78 1.94
C LEU A 82 -13.57 18.20 3.35
N ASN A 83 -12.49 17.82 4.04
CA ASN A 83 -12.49 17.05 5.30
C ASN A 83 -13.27 15.73 5.20
N THR A 84 -13.20 15.07 4.05
CA THR A 84 -13.94 13.84 3.76
C THR A 84 -13.03 12.65 3.39
N GLN A 85 -11.70 12.82 3.40
CA GLN A 85 -10.76 11.73 3.13
C GLN A 85 -11.04 10.52 4.02
N LYS A 86 -10.92 9.33 3.45
CA LYS A 86 -10.99 8.10 4.25
C LYS A 86 -9.60 7.82 4.82
N THR A 87 -9.48 7.79 6.13
CA THR A 87 -8.19 7.63 6.83
C THR A 87 -8.27 6.54 7.88
N GLY A 88 -7.25 5.69 7.95
CA GLY A 88 -6.99 4.77 9.04
C GLY A 88 -5.82 5.26 9.89
N TYR A 89 -5.90 5.03 11.19
CA TYR A 89 -4.86 5.36 12.16
C TYR A 89 -4.53 4.15 13.01
N THR A 90 -3.25 3.97 13.30
CA THR A 90 -2.78 2.99 14.28
C THR A 90 -1.52 3.49 14.97
N THR A 91 -1.11 2.85 16.03
CA THR A 91 0.13 3.17 16.75
C THR A 91 1.17 2.07 16.58
N LEU A 92 2.41 2.49 16.38
CA LEU A 92 3.57 1.61 16.23
C LEU A 92 4.72 2.19 17.05
N SER A 93 4.92 1.70 18.27
CA SER A 93 5.89 2.25 19.23
C SER A 93 7.35 2.22 18.78
N THR A 94 7.65 1.41 17.76
CA THR A 94 8.99 1.24 17.20
C THR A 94 9.15 1.84 15.80
N ALA A 95 8.17 2.64 15.33
CA ALA A 95 8.14 3.20 13.97
C ALA A 95 9.43 3.95 13.58
N THR A 96 10.02 4.68 14.54
CA THR A 96 11.24 5.46 14.33
C THR A 96 12.51 4.72 14.74
N ASP A 97 12.40 3.60 15.47
CA ASP A 97 13.54 2.87 16.02
C ASP A 97 13.92 1.63 15.19
N SER A 98 12.96 1.05 14.46
CA SER A 98 13.12 -0.18 13.71
C SER A 98 12.60 -0.07 12.27
N PHE A 99 13.02 -1.00 11.41
CA PHE A 99 12.43 -1.16 10.10
C PHE A 99 11.13 -1.96 10.19
N HIS A 100 10.08 -1.44 9.57
CA HIS A 100 8.78 -2.08 9.43
C HIS A 100 8.39 -2.19 7.96
N VAL A 101 7.50 -3.12 7.64
CA VAL A 101 6.95 -3.29 6.29
C VAL A 101 5.58 -2.64 6.24
N TYR A 102 5.48 -1.54 5.53
CA TYR A 102 4.23 -0.86 5.23
C TYR A 102 3.69 -1.41 3.92
N SER A 103 2.47 -1.92 3.94
CA SER A 103 1.95 -2.65 2.77
C SER A 103 0.57 -2.18 2.36
N LEU A 104 0.33 -2.29 1.06
CA LEU A 104 -0.97 -2.12 0.42
C LEU A 104 -1.31 -3.38 -0.36
N GLU A 105 -2.49 -3.93 -0.14
CA GLU A 105 -3.15 -4.84 -1.05
C GLU A 105 -4.26 -4.10 -1.80
N TRP A 106 -4.10 -4.01 -3.10
CA TRP A 106 -4.98 -3.24 -3.97
C TRP A 106 -5.59 -4.14 -5.04
N THR A 107 -6.91 -4.19 -5.03
CA THR A 107 -7.74 -4.98 -5.94
C THR A 107 -8.82 -4.09 -6.57
N PRO A 108 -9.57 -4.56 -7.58
CA PRO A 108 -10.74 -3.84 -8.09
C PRO A 108 -11.80 -3.54 -7.03
N ASN A 109 -11.85 -4.35 -5.96
CA ASN A 109 -12.93 -4.33 -4.99
C ASN A 109 -12.55 -3.62 -3.68
N TYR A 110 -11.25 -3.47 -3.38
CA TYR A 110 -10.81 -2.90 -2.11
C TYR A 110 -9.34 -2.48 -2.12
N LEU A 111 -9.03 -1.61 -1.16
CA LEU A 111 -7.69 -1.27 -0.67
C LEU A 111 -7.58 -1.73 0.77
N ARG A 112 -6.52 -2.47 1.11
CA ARG A 112 -6.22 -2.92 2.46
C ARG A 112 -4.79 -2.56 2.83
N PHE A 113 -4.62 -1.98 4.00
CA PHE A 113 -3.35 -1.44 4.49
C PHE A 113 -2.84 -2.25 5.68
N PHE A 114 -1.53 -2.48 5.72
CA PHE A 114 -0.90 -3.34 6.71
C PHE A 114 0.37 -2.71 7.26
N ILE A 115 0.71 -3.09 8.50
CA ILE A 115 2.05 -2.95 9.06
C ILE A 115 2.50 -4.33 9.53
N ASP A 116 3.67 -4.80 9.04
CA ASP A 116 4.22 -6.11 9.38
C ASP A 116 3.19 -7.25 9.25
N GLN A 117 2.45 -7.24 8.13
CA GLN A 117 1.37 -8.17 7.78
C GLN A 117 0.08 -8.03 8.62
N ASN A 118 0.03 -7.16 9.63
CA ASN A 118 -1.18 -6.89 10.41
C ASN A 118 -2.03 -5.83 9.71
N PRO A 119 -3.27 -6.14 9.29
CA PRO A 119 -4.15 -5.16 8.66
C PRO A 119 -4.66 -4.16 9.72
N TYR A 120 -4.74 -2.87 9.35
CA TYR A 120 -5.28 -1.85 10.24
C TYR A 120 -6.25 -0.88 9.58
N PHE A 121 -6.25 -0.79 8.24
CA PHE A 121 -7.19 0.04 7.52
C PHE A 121 -7.70 -0.67 6.27
N PHE A 122 -8.97 -0.40 5.93
CA PHE A 122 -9.65 -1.08 4.84
C PHE A 122 -10.66 -0.16 4.17
N VAL A 123 -10.65 -0.09 2.84
CA VAL A 123 -11.59 0.69 2.04
C VAL A 123 -12.18 -0.20 0.95
N TYR A 124 -13.48 -0.39 0.99
CA TYR A 124 -14.21 -1.09 -0.08
C TYR A 124 -14.55 -0.17 -1.24
N ASN A 125 -14.56 -0.72 -2.43
CA ASN A 125 -15.11 -0.06 -3.61
C ASN A 125 -16.65 -0.18 -3.57
N ASP A 126 -17.29 0.86 -3.07
CA ASP A 126 -18.74 1.04 -3.03
C ASP A 126 -19.24 2.10 -4.05
N SER A 127 -18.38 2.42 -5.03
CA SER A 127 -18.62 3.54 -5.96
C SER A 127 -19.72 3.27 -6.99
N ASN A 128 -20.05 1.99 -7.26
CA ASN A 128 -20.94 1.60 -8.35
C ASN A 128 -20.53 2.17 -9.73
N GLY A 129 -19.20 2.27 -9.97
CA GLY A 129 -18.62 2.82 -11.19
C GLY A 129 -18.42 4.33 -11.20
N ASP A 130 -18.70 5.03 -10.11
CA ASP A 130 -18.46 6.46 -9.96
C ASP A 130 -16.95 6.74 -9.76
N VAL A 131 -16.31 7.25 -10.80
CA VAL A 131 -14.87 7.56 -10.81
C VAL A 131 -14.48 8.70 -9.85
N GLU A 132 -15.41 9.56 -9.46
CA GLU A 132 -15.16 10.61 -8.47
C GLU A 132 -15.01 10.04 -7.05
N LYS A 133 -15.58 8.84 -6.81
CA LYS A 133 -15.45 8.10 -5.55
C LYS A 133 -14.34 7.07 -5.58
N TRP A 134 -14.10 6.45 -6.75
CA TRP A 134 -13.12 5.37 -6.90
C TRP A 134 -12.31 5.49 -8.20
N PRO A 135 -11.30 6.35 -8.25
CA PRO A 135 -10.41 6.50 -9.41
C PRO A 135 -9.32 5.42 -9.49
N PHE A 136 -9.36 4.42 -8.61
CA PHE A 136 -8.29 3.44 -8.40
C PHE A 136 -8.33 2.26 -9.40
N ASP A 137 -9.01 2.41 -10.53
CA ASP A 137 -8.97 1.50 -11.67
C ASP A 137 -7.96 1.95 -12.75
N ASN A 138 -7.22 3.04 -12.47
CA ASN A 138 -6.17 3.58 -13.32
C ASN A 138 -4.78 3.27 -12.73
N PRO A 139 -3.72 3.19 -13.56
CA PRO A 139 -2.36 3.00 -13.07
C PRO A 139 -1.93 4.13 -12.13
N HIS A 140 -1.23 3.76 -11.05
CA HIS A 140 -0.61 4.72 -10.13
C HIS A 140 0.89 4.48 -10.06
N TYR A 141 1.64 5.56 -9.89
CA TYR A 141 3.09 5.52 -9.65
C TYR A 141 3.40 5.75 -8.17
N ILE A 142 4.54 5.22 -7.72
CA ILE A 142 4.96 5.25 -6.32
C ILE A 142 5.77 6.51 -6.04
N ILE A 143 5.55 7.09 -4.87
CA ILE A 143 6.28 8.26 -4.36
C ILE A 143 6.76 7.96 -2.95
N LEU A 144 8.02 8.30 -2.68
CA LEU A 144 8.62 8.26 -1.35
C LEU A 144 9.18 9.65 -1.06
N ASN A 145 8.83 10.25 0.06
CA ASN A 145 9.39 11.52 0.46
C ASN A 145 9.56 11.66 1.97
N LEU A 146 10.38 12.62 2.33
CA LEU A 146 10.48 13.16 3.68
C LEU A 146 10.25 14.67 3.57
N ALA A 147 9.02 15.15 3.79
CA ALA A 147 8.75 16.57 3.86
C ALA A 147 9.20 17.15 5.22
N VAL A 148 9.46 18.46 5.25
CA VAL A 148 9.78 19.21 6.45
C VAL A 148 8.76 20.33 6.62
N GLY A 149 8.10 20.36 7.78
CA GLY A 149 7.06 21.35 8.05
C GLY A 149 5.77 21.07 7.30
N GLY A 150 5.21 22.09 6.66
CA GLY A 150 3.89 22.07 6.05
C GLY A 150 2.76 22.16 7.07
N ASP A 151 1.51 22.13 6.59
CA ASP A 151 0.32 22.36 7.42
C ASP A 151 0.16 21.27 8.49
N TRP A 152 0.49 20.04 8.16
CA TRP A 152 0.38 18.93 9.09
C TRP A 152 1.71 18.60 9.77
N GLY A 153 2.79 18.30 9.04
CA GLY A 153 4.08 17.97 9.64
C GLY A 153 4.67 19.08 10.53
N GLY A 154 4.33 20.35 10.22
CA GLY A 154 4.73 21.54 10.96
C GLY A 154 3.75 22.03 12.03
N ALA A 155 2.59 21.36 12.22
CA ALA A 155 1.51 21.83 13.09
C ALA A 155 1.93 22.10 14.55
N GLN A 156 2.97 21.40 15.04
CA GLN A 156 3.56 21.62 16.38
C GLN A 156 4.98 22.21 16.32
N GLY A 157 5.31 22.89 15.21
CA GLY A 157 6.62 23.47 14.96
C GLY A 157 7.67 22.47 14.51
N ILE A 158 8.85 22.98 14.19
CA ILE A 158 10.02 22.22 13.74
C ILE A 158 11.07 22.27 14.83
N ASP A 159 11.65 21.13 15.19
CA ASP A 159 12.79 21.06 16.11
C ASP A 159 14.10 21.07 15.30
N PRO A 160 14.83 22.21 15.23
CA PRO A 160 16.01 22.30 14.42
C PRO A 160 17.17 21.42 14.93
N THR A 161 17.12 20.98 16.20
CA THR A 161 18.17 20.15 16.79
C THR A 161 18.14 18.70 16.29
N LYS A 162 17.06 18.30 15.60
CA LYS A 162 16.88 16.94 15.05
C LYS A 162 17.43 16.76 13.63
N PHE A 163 17.83 17.84 12.99
CA PHE A 163 18.36 17.79 11.62
C PHE A 163 19.87 17.51 11.57
N PRO A 164 20.36 16.78 10.56
CA PRO A 164 19.61 16.22 9.44
C PRO A 164 18.82 14.96 9.80
N MET A 165 17.57 14.86 9.30
CA MET A 165 16.73 13.68 9.48
C MET A 165 16.85 12.74 8.28
N LYS A 166 16.55 11.44 8.48
CA LYS A 166 16.62 10.43 7.41
C LYS A 166 15.43 9.48 7.51
N MET A 167 14.74 9.30 6.41
CA MET A 167 13.89 8.13 6.17
C MET A 167 14.75 7.08 5.47
N LEU A 168 14.86 5.89 6.04
CA LEU A 168 15.63 4.80 5.46
C LEU A 168 14.66 3.81 4.79
N VAL A 169 14.91 3.50 3.52
CA VAL A 169 14.13 2.52 2.77
C VAL A 169 15.04 1.37 2.37
N ASP A 170 14.70 0.17 2.80
CA ASP A 170 15.45 -1.05 2.50
C ASP A 170 15.04 -1.61 1.13
N TYR A 171 13.73 -1.75 0.91
CA TYR A 171 13.20 -2.20 -0.38
C TYR A 171 11.80 -1.66 -0.67
N VAL A 172 11.47 -1.66 -1.95
CA VAL A 172 10.10 -1.56 -2.49
C VAL A 172 9.87 -2.80 -3.33
N LYS A 173 8.89 -3.62 -2.98
CA LYS A 173 8.49 -4.82 -3.71
C LYS A 173 7.06 -4.70 -4.17
N VAL A 174 6.81 -5.01 -5.44
CA VAL A 174 5.47 -5.01 -6.03
C VAL A 174 5.18 -6.40 -6.58
N TYR A 175 4.06 -6.98 -6.15
CA TYR A 175 3.62 -8.28 -6.58
C TYR A 175 2.29 -8.13 -7.33
N LYS A 176 2.21 -8.75 -8.50
CA LYS A 176 0.94 -8.94 -9.19
C LYS A 176 0.34 -10.28 -8.80
N LYS A 177 -0.97 -10.32 -8.63
CA LYS A 177 -1.65 -11.60 -8.50
C LYS A 177 -1.49 -12.33 -9.85
N THR A 178 -0.76 -13.42 -9.83
CA THR A 178 -0.77 -14.37 -10.95
C THR A 178 -2.16 -15.01 -10.90
N GLU A 179 -2.90 -14.97 -12.00
CA GLU A 179 -4.10 -15.82 -12.10
C GLU A 179 -3.60 -17.25 -11.94
N LEU A 180 -3.98 -17.87 -10.85
CA LEU A 180 -3.80 -19.30 -10.71
C LEU A 180 -4.64 -19.90 -11.82
N GLN A 181 -4.02 -20.66 -12.70
CA GLN A 181 -4.76 -21.49 -13.66
C GLN A 181 -5.68 -22.36 -12.81
N THR A 182 -6.98 -22.07 -12.87
CA THR A 182 -7.97 -22.66 -11.96
C THR A 182 -8.20 -24.14 -12.22
N ASP A 183 -7.75 -24.63 -13.39
CA ASP A 183 -7.89 -26.02 -13.78
C ASP A 183 -6.51 -26.60 -14.11
N VAL A 184 -5.99 -27.42 -13.22
CA VAL A 184 -4.84 -28.28 -13.48
C VAL A 184 -5.35 -29.67 -13.74
N ASN A 185 -5.21 -30.15 -14.97
CA ASN A 185 -5.49 -31.54 -15.31
C ASN A 185 -4.37 -32.41 -14.74
N VAL A 186 -4.66 -33.12 -13.67
CA VAL A 186 -3.75 -34.11 -13.10
C VAL A 186 -4.16 -35.49 -13.59
N THR A 187 -3.30 -36.13 -14.39
CA THR A 187 -3.51 -37.49 -14.85
C THR A 187 -2.77 -38.46 -13.94
N PHE A 188 -3.50 -39.35 -13.32
CA PHE A 188 -2.96 -40.45 -12.55
C PHE A 188 -2.94 -41.68 -13.40
N SER A 189 -1.78 -42.33 -13.55
CA SER A 189 -1.63 -43.63 -14.19
C SER A 189 -1.24 -44.66 -13.15
N VAL A 190 -2.05 -45.71 -13.03
CA VAL A 190 -1.82 -46.83 -12.13
C VAL A 190 -1.65 -48.10 -12.93
N ASP A 191 -0.50 -48.78 -12.83
CA ASP A 191 -0.31 -50.11 -13.44
C ASP A 191 -0.95 -51.17 -12.53
N MET A 192 -2.05 -51.74 -12.96
CA MET A 192 -2.83 -52.69 -12.21
C MET A 192 -2.58 -54.16 -12.63
N LYS A 193 -1.55 -54.42 -13.45
CA LYS A 193 -1.29 -55.78 -14.04
C LYS A 193 -1.23 -56.91 -13.01
N ASN A 194 -0.83 -56.61 -11.80
CA ASN A 194 -0.61 -57.59 -10.73
C ASN A 194 -1.54 -57.39 -9.53
N VAL A 195 -2.59 -56.57 -9.66
CA VAL A 195 -3.54 -56.27 -8.58
C VAL A 195 -4.85 -57.02 -8.82
N ASN A 196 -5.18 -57.92 -7.91
CA ASN A 196 -6.50 -58.59 -7.96
C ASN A 196 -7.52 -57.72 -7.22
N THR A 197 -8.45 -57.15 -7.96
CA THR A 197 -9.46 -56.25 -7.39
C THR A 197 -10.67 -57.00 -6.81
N ASN A 198 -10.75 -58.32 -6.96
CA ASN A 198 -11.90 -59.16 -6.50
C ASN A 198 -13.28 -58.56 -6.84
N GLY A 199 -13.40 -57.80 -7.94
CA GLY A 199 -14.64 -57.14 -8.35
C GLY A 199 -15.00 -55.87 -7.62
N THR A 200 -14.12 -55.35 -6.71
CA THR A 200 -14.30 -54.04 -6.09
C THR A 200 -13.68 -52.96 -6.96
N GLY A 201 -14.36 -51.81 -7.09
CA GLY A 201 -13.85 -50.68 -7.86
C GLY A 201 -12.61 -50.05 -7.21
N ILE A 202 -11.78 -49.39 -8.03
CA ILE A 202 -10.68 -48.59 -7.57
C ILE A 202 -11.22 -47.18 -7.32
N TYR A 203 -10.92 -46.66 -6.15
CA TYR A 203 -11.32 -45.32 -5.74
C TYR A 203 -10.11 -44.44 -5.52
N ILE A 204 -10.15 -43.23 -6.10
CA ILE A 204 -9.20 -42.18 -5.80
C ILE A 204 -9.92 -41.16 -4.92
N SER A 205 -9.42 -40.90 -3.71
CA SER A 205 -9.95 -39.83 -2.89
C SER A 205 -8.94 -38.67 -2.89
N GLY A 206 -9.41 -37.46 -3.16
CA GLY A 206 -8.65 -36.22 -3.10
C GLY A 206 -9.31 -35.27 -2.14
N GLY A 207 -8.50 -34.47 -1.42
CA GLY A 207 -8.97 -33.36 -0.62
C GLY A 207 -8.81 -32.05 -1.39
N ASN A 208 -9.56 -31.02 -1.00
CA ASN A 208 -9.30 -29.67 -1.48
C ASN A 208 -7.93 -29.22 -0.99
N ILE A 209 -7.03 -28.90 -1.92
CA ILE A 209 -5.78 -28.19 -1.60
C ILE A 209 -6.13 -26.72 -1.53
N SER A 210 -6.20 -26.16 -0.31
CA SER A 210 -6.40 -24.76 -0.04
C SER A 210 -5.06 -24.01 -0.03
#